data_d76daff7e4284e6d5f478637ffb56ee5
#
_entry.id   d76daff7e4284e6d5f478637ffb56ee5
#
_cell.length_a   1.000
_cell.length_b   1.000
_cell.length_c   1.000
_cell.angle_alpha   90.00
_cell.angle_beta   90.00
_cell.angle_gamma   90.00
#
_symmetry.space_group_name_H-M   'P 1'
#
loop_
_entity.id
_entity.type
_entity.pdbx_description
1 polymer ?
#
loop_
_entity_poly.entity_id
_entity_poly.type
_entity_poly.pdbx_seq_one_letter_code
_entity_poly.pdbx_strand_id
1 'polypeptide(L)'
;MDWEGQPEQSGRTIREEEHFVKKYEIAKKKTLTPEIGQISVYAPLVAAKAKAGQFIILRVDEEGERIPLTISSADNGLVTVIYQKIGGTTLALDQLGEGDCLHDFVGPLGVPTEVEGYGRVAVLGGGLGCAIALPVARALHEAGNQVDLIGGFKTKDIVILEEEMSHACTDLHICTDDGTYGYHGFVTGKLEELINSGVKFDHVFAIGPLLMMKFACKLTEKYNIPTTVSMNPIMIDGTGMCGCCRLTVDGEVKFACVDGPDFDGHKVDFDEVIARNATYKDFEAKAKEKHLCRLGGGAMNG
;
A
#
# COMPACT_ATOMS: atom_id res chain seq x y z
N MET A 1 47.92 58.43 27.95
CA MET A 1 46.69 58.59 27.08
C MET A 1 46.13 57.20 26.88
N ASP A 2 45.04 57.04 27.58
CA ASP A 2 44.39 55.77 27.81
C ASP A 2 43.65 55.26 26.58
N TRP A 3 43.77 53.99 26.31
CA TRP A 3 42.97 53.31 25.29
C TRP A 3 42.12 52.25 25.96
N GLU A 4 40.86 52.64 26.25
CA GLU A 4 39.86 51.82 26.85
C GLU A 4 39.37 50.71 25.90
N GLY A 5 39.27 49.51 26.44
CA GLY A 5 38.78 48.32 25.75
C GLY A 5 37.32 48.37 25.43
N GLN A 6 36.96 47.84 24.24
CA GLN A 6 35.58 47.50 23.90
C GLN A 6 35.24 46.08 24.40
N PRO A 7 34.01 45.84 24.84
CA PRO A 7 33.59 44.52 25.29
C PRO A 7 33.36 43.56 24.13
N GLU A 8 33.93 42.35 24.24
CA GLU A 8 33.65 41.22 23.40
C GLU A 8 32.14 40.85 23.43
N GLN A 9 31.49 40.98 22.30
CA GLN A 9 30.18 40.38 22.08
C GLN A 9 30.33 38.89 21.97
N SER A 10 29.92 38.16 23.01
CA SER A 10 29.77 36.72 23.01
C SER A 10 28.65 36.31 22.02
N GLY A 11 29.02 36.03 20.78
CA GLY A 11 28.18 35.38 19.80
C GLY A 11 27.86 33.98 20.29
N ARG A 12 26.68 33.77 20.85
CA ARG A 12 26.09 32.43 20.99
C ARG A 12 25.83 31.89 19.60
N THR A 13 26.74 31.11 19.07
CA THR A 13 26.52 30.26 17.92
C THR A 13 25.56 29.16 18.37
N ILE A 14 24.28 29.29 18.00
CA ILE A 14 23.34 28.19 18.02
C ILE A 14 23.87 27.22 16.97
N ARG A 15 24.56 26.17 17.39
CA ARG A 15 24.80 25.02 16.55
C ARG A 15 23.43 24.37 16.35
N GLU A 16 22.81 24.58 15.20
CA GLU A 16 21.79 23.66 14.67
C GLU A 16 22.49 22.30 14.63
N GLU A 17 22.08 21.40 15.50
CA GLU A 17 22.47 20.00 15.39
C GLU A 17 21.90 19.51 14.05
N GLU A 18 22.75 19.44 13.03
CA GLU A 18 22.44 18.73 11.80
C GLU A 18 22.11 17.29 12.21
N HIS A 19 20.82 16.99 12.29
CA HIS A 19 20.34 15.64 12.55
C HIS A 19 20.74 14.80 11.31
N PHE A 20 21.82 14.04 11.44
CA PHE A 20 22.32 13.18 10.37
C PHE A 20 21.33 12.04 10.21
N VAL A 21 20.37 12.19 9.28
CA VAL A 21 19.34 11.18 9.01
C VAL A 21 20.03 9.94 8.45
N LYS A 22 19.89 8.83 9.15
CA LYS A 22 20.47 7.54 8.75
C LYS A 22 19.72 6.99 7.54
N LYS A 23 20.41 6.17 6.76
CA LYS A 23 19.82 5.49 5.62
C LYS A 23 18.67 4.58 6.08
N TYR A 24 17.48 4.74 5.47
CA TYR A 24 16.25 4.00 5.75
C TYR A 24 15.73 4.16 7.20
N GLU A 25 15.96 5.33 7.78
CA GLU A 25 15.43 5.70 9.08
C GLU A 25 13.91 5.91 9.01
N ILE A 26 13.18 5.37 9.99
CA ILE A 26 11.75 5.64 10.17
C ILE A 26 11.62 7.04 10.75
N ALA A 27 11.26 7.98 9.90
CA ALA A 27 11.09 9.39 10.29
C ALA A 27 9.75 9.66 10.97
N LYS A 28 8.72 8.88 10.63
CA LYS A 28 7.38 9.00 11.23
C LYS A 28 6.74 7.64 11.36
N LYS A 29 6.00 7.44 12.46
CA LYS A 29 5.16 6.26 12.69
C LYS A 29 3.78 6.66 13.17
N LYS A 30 2.73 6.04 12.62
CA LYS A 30 1.33 6.26 13.00
C LYS A 30 0.60 4.92 13.08
N THR A 31 -0.19 4.73 14.12
CA THR A 31 -1.14 3.62 14.20
C THR A 31 -2.48 4.11 13.66
N LEU A 32 -2.96 3.53 12.56
CA LEU A 32 -4.26 3.89 11.96
C LEU A 32 -5.38 3.15 12.66
N THR A 33 -5.20 1.85 12.90
CA THR A 33 -6.06 1.00 13.73
C THR A 33 -5.18 0.04 14.54
N PRO A 34 -5.71 -0.71 15.51
CA PRO A 34 -4.91 -1.72 16.24
C PRO A 34 -4.18 -2.70 15.30
N GLU A 35 -4.76 -2.99 14.14
CA GLU A 35 -4.23 -3.95 13.16
C GLU A 35 -3.46 -3.30 11.99
N ILE A 36 -3.49 -1.98 11.85
CA ILE A 36 -2.91 -1.27 10.70
C ILE A 36 -1.95 -0.20 11.16
N GLY A 37 -0.71 -0.30 10.70
CA GLY A 37 0.35 0.68 10.92
C GLY A 37 0.73 1.44 9.66
N GLN A 38 1.29 2.62 9.85
CA GLN A 38 1.88 3.46 8.81
C GLN A 38 3.26 3.90 9.26
N ILE A 39 4.24 3.82 8.35
CA ILE A 39 5.58 4.40 8.55
C ILE A 39 5.96 5.27 7.36
N SER A 40 6.73 6.31 7.63
CA SER A 40 7.40 7.12 6.61
C SER A 40 8.91 6.96 6.78
N VAL A 41 9.56 6.46 5.76
CA VAL A 41 10.99 6.09 5.77
C VAL A 41 11.79 7.08 4.95
N TYR A 42 12.93 7.53 5.45
CA TYR A 42 13.83 8.39 4.71
C TYR A 42 14.57 7.60 3.62
N ALA A 43 14.12 7.78 2.39
CA ALA A 43 14.61 7.11 1.20
C ALA A 43 14.55 8.05 -0.03
N PRO A 44 15.37 9.12 -0.08
CA PRO A 44 15.22 10.20 -1.05
C PRO A 44 15.35 9.76 -2.51
N LEU A 45 16.19 8.77 -2.79
CA LEU A 45 16.35 8.24 -4.16
C LEU A 45 15.12 7.46 -4.63
N VAL A 46 14.41 6.80 -3.71
CA VAL A 46 13.14 6.11 -3.99
C VAL A 46 12.04 7.16 -4.14
N ALA A 47 11.94 8.08 -3.19
CA ALA A 47 10.92 9.13 -3.18
C ALA A 47 10.93 9.98 -4.47
N ALA A 48 12.13 10.34 -4.96
CA ALA A 48 12.27 11.15 -6.17
C ALA A 48 11.77 10.49 -7.47
N LYS A 49 11.58 9.16 -7.47
CA LYS A 49 11.21 8.38 -8.66
C LYS A 49 9.88 7.65 -8.51
N ALA A 50 9.33 7.62 -7.31
CA ALA A 50 8.09 6.88 -7.02
C ALA A 50 6.89 7.48 -7.77
N LYS A 51 6.06 6.59 -8.29
CA LYS A 51 4.78 6.91 -8.97
C LYS A 51 3.68 6.03 -8.41
N ALA A 52 2.42 6.41 -8.65
CA ALA A 52 1.26 5.64 -8.23
C ALA A 52 1.29 4.20 -8.78
N GLY A 53 0.81 3.24 -7.99
CA GLY A 53 0.81 1.81 -8.31
C GLY A 53 2.13 1.09 -8.04
N GLN A 54 3.24 1.81 -7.83
CA GLN A 54 4.52 1.21 -7.51
C GLN A 54 4.63 0.81 -6.02
N PHE A 55 5.58 -0.07 -5.74
CA PHE A 55 5.82 -0.62 -4.41
C PHE A 55 7.32 -0.62 -4.07
N ILE A 56 7.63 -0.91 -2.84
CA ILE A 56 8.98 -1.20 -2.36
C ILE A 56 9.05 -2.63 -1.81
N ILE A 57 10.26 -3.16 -1.71
CA ILE A 57 10.53 -4.33 -0.88
C ILE A 57 11.36 -3.87 0.31
N LEU A 58 10.89 -4.18 1.51
CA LEU A 58 11.64 -3.92 2.73
C LEU A 58 12.03 -5.21 3.45
N ARG A 59 13.06 -5.09 4.29
CA ARG A 59 13.49 -6.09 5.25
C ARG A 59 13.79 -5.39 6.57
N VAL A 60 13.24 -5.90 7.66
CA VAL A 60 13.31 -5.26 8.98
C VAL A 60 14.73 -5.36 9.55
N ASP A 61 15.29 -6.56 9.56
CA ASP A 61 16.63 -6.87 10.08
C ASP A 61 17.35 -7.88 9.17
N GLU A 62 18.55 -8.31 9.55
CA GLU A 62 19.39 -9.19 8.73
C GLU A 62 18.78 -10.60 8.54
N GLU A 63 18.01 -11.08 9.51
CA GLU A 63 17.32 -12.36 9.46
C GLU A 63 15.89 -12.27 8.94
N GLY A 64 15.39 -11.05 8.74
CA GLY A 64 14.01 -10.74 8.34
C GLY A 64 13.69 -11.15 6.91
N GLU A 65 12.42 -11.49 6.69
CA GLU A 65 11.90 -11.76 5.36
C GLU A 65 11.76 -10.46 4.55
N ARG A 66 11.91 -10.58 3.25
CA ARG A 66 11.64 -9.48 2.30
C ARG A 66 10.15 -9.46 1.98
N ILE A 67 9.50 -8.32 2.19
CA ILE A 67 8.08 -8.16 1.91
C ILE A 67 7.83 -6.97 0.99
N PRO A 68 6.89 -7.10 0.01
CA PRO A 68 6.45 -5.97 -0.81
C PRO A 68 5.42 -5.13 -0.04
N LEU A 69 5.57 -3.80 -0.10
CA LEU A 69 4.57 -2.86 0.37
C LEU A 69 4.38 -1.74 -0.65
N THR A 70 3.14 -1.43 -0.95
CA THR A 70 2.81 -0.35 -1.90
C THR A 70 3.20 1.01 -1.33
N ILE A 71 3.74 1.88 -2.18
CA ILE A 71 4.05 3.27 -1.86
C ILE A 71 2.71 4.04 -1.77
N SER A 72 2.33 4.42 -0.56
CA SER A 72 1.12 5.23 -0.31
C SER A 72 1.33 6.71 -0.63
N SER A 73 2.53 7.22 -0.35
CA SER A 73 2.97 8.56 -0.77
C SER A 73 4.48 8.65 -0.78
N ALA A 74 5.00 9.60 -1.57
CA ALA A 74 6.42 9.90 -1.64
C ALA A 74 6.59 11.42 -1.76
N ASP A 75 7.16 12.06 -0.74
CA ASP A 75 7.34 13.49 -0.68
C ASP A 75 8.52 13.86 0.24
N ASN A 76 9.24 14.95 -0.09
CA ASN A 76 10.34 15.50 0.73
C ASN A 76 11.40 14.46 1.15
N GLY A 77 11.69 13.49 0.28
CA GLY A 77 12.65 12.42 0.54
C GLY A 77 12.12 11.29 1.44
N LEU A 78 10.86 11.36 1.85
CA LEU A 78 10.17 10.34 2.63
C LEU A 78 9.30 9.46 1.71
N VAL A 79 9.30 8.16 1.98
CA VAL A 79 8.38 7.19 1.37
C VAL A 79 7.50 6.63 2.47
N THR A 80 6.19 6.79 2.29
CA THR A 80 5.19 6.29 3.25
C THR A 80 4.61 4.98 2.75
N VAL A 81 4.56 4.00 3.63
CA VAL A 81 3.91 2.71 3.41
C VAL A 81 2.93 2.41 4.54
N ILE A 82 1.83 1.71 4.21
CA ILE A 82 0.79 1.29 5.15
C ILE A 82 0.76 -0.23 5.13
N TYR A 83 0.72 -0.85 6.30
CA TYR A 83 0.82 -2.30 6.44
C TYR A 83 -0.14 -2.84 7.48
N GLN A 84 -0.59 -4.08 7.25
CA GLN A 84 -1.40 -4.83 8.23
C GLN A 84 -0.51 -5.72 9.07
N LYS A 85 -0.73 -5.73 10.38
CA LYS A 85 0.05 -6.47 11.39
C LYS A 85 -0.42 -7.94 11.47
N ILE A 86 -0.18 -8.72 10.41
CA ILE A 86 -0.69 -10.10 10.30
C ILE A 86 0.39 -11.17 10.24
N GLY A 87 1.58 -10.86 9.74
CA GLY A 87 2.71 -11.78 9.59
C GLY A 87 3.87 -11.46 10.53
N GLY A 88 4.83 -12.38 10.66
CA GLY A 88 6.02 -12.18 11.50
C GLY A 88 6.76 -10.88 11.18
N THR A 89 7.02 -10.63 9.91
CA THR A 89 7.73 -9.42 9.44
C THR A 89 6.98 -8.13 9.75
N THR A 90 5.65 -8.09 9.53
CA THR A 90 4.85 -6.88 9.81
C THR A 90 4.65 -6.65 11.30
N LEU A 91 4.66 -7.71 12.12
CA LEU A 91 4.69 -7.60 13.59
C LEU A 91 6.05 -7.09 14.08
N ALA A 92 7.17 -7.55 13.49
CA ALA A 92 8.50 -7.03 13.80
C ALA A 92 8.63 -5.56 13.37
N LEU A 93 8.12 -5.21 12.19
CA LEU A 93 8.07 -3.82 11.71
C LEU A 93 7.31 -2.91 12.69
N ASP A 94 6.24 -3.41 13.28
CA ASP A 94 5.44 -2.65 14.24
C ASP A 94 6.14 -2.44 15.60
N GLN A 95 7.19 -3.19 15.91
CA GLN A 95 8.01 -2.95 17.11
C GLN A 95 9.01 -1.81 16.93
N LEU A 96 9.39 -1.48 15.69
CA LEU A 96 10.28 -0.37 15.41
C LEU A 96 9.59 0.97 15.68
N GLY A 97 10.36 1.94 16.15
CA GLY A 97 9.94 3.32 16.44
C GLY A 97 10.53 4.34 15.46
N GLU A 98 10.20 5.60 15.68
CA GLU A 98 10.85 6.71 14.99
C GLU A 98 12.33 6.77 15.43
N GLY A 99 13.24 6.96 14.47
CA GLY A 99 14.69 6.90 14.64
C GLY A 99 15.32 5.53 14.45
N ASP A 100 14.53 4.43 14.43
CA ASP A 100 15.00 3.11 14.06
C ASP A 100 15.21 3.01 12.55
N CYS A 101 16.08 2.09 12.11
CA CYS A 101 16.42 1.91 10.71
C CYS A 101 16.01 0.53 10.21
N LEU A 102 15.51 0.48 8.98
CA LEU A 102 15.29 -0.76 8.25
C LEU A 102 16.60 -1.27 7.65
N HIS A 103 16.74 -2.58 7.56
CA HIS A 103 17.92 -3.22 6.97
C HIS A 103 17.96 -2.99 5.45
N ASP A 104 16.86 -3.30 4.74
CA ASP A 104 16.72 -3.02 3.31
C ASP A 104 15.44 -2.23 3.02
N PHE A 105 15.53 -1.35 2.02
CA PHE A 105 14.40 -0.60 1.47
C PHE A 105 14.67 -0.36 -0.02
N VAL A 106 14.13 -1.21 -0.87
CA VAL A 106 14.43 -1.26 -2.30
C VAL A 106 13.23 -0.82 -3.11
N GLY A 107 13.42 0.13 -4.01
CA GLY A 107 12.36 0.64 -4.88
C GLY A 107 12.76 1.93 -5.63
N PRO A 108 11.81 2.57 -6.32
CA PRO A 108 10.47 2.04 -6.59
C PRO A 108 10.53 0.83 -7.53
N LEU A 109 9.65 -0.13 -7.33
CA LEU A 109 9.53 -1.36 -8.11
C LEU A 109 8.15 -1.43 -8.78
N GLY A 110 8.02 -2.25 -9.80
CA GLY A 110 6.82 -2.37 -10.61
C GLY A 110 6.64 -1.28 -11.65
N VAL A 111 5.76 -1.53 -12.60
CA VAL A 111 5.34 -0.54 -13.60
C VAL A 111 4.37 0.44 -12.96
N PRO A 112 4.53 1.74 -13.14
CA PRO A 112 3.56 2.72 -12.65
C PRO A 112 2.18 2.50 -13.27
N THR A 113 1.12 2.75 -12.51
CA THR A 113 -0.25 2.75 -13.05
C THR A 113 -0.39 3.81 -14.13
N GLU A 114 -0.98 3.45 -15.27
CA GLU A 114 -1.40 4.42 -16.27
C GLU A 114 -2.59 5.23 -15.74
N VAL A 115 -2.55 6.54 -15.88
CA VAL A 115 -3.55 7.43 -15.24
C VAL A 115 -4.22 8.40 -16.20
N GLU A 116 -3.75 8.54 -17.43
CA GLU A 116 -4.22 9.56 -18.36
C GLU A 116 -5.34 9.05 -19.29
N GLY A 117 -6.33 9.91 -19.54
CA GLY A 117 -7.27 9.75 -20.65
C GLY A 117 -8.38 8.71 -20.46
N TYR A 118 -8.64 8.25 -19.24
CA TYR A 118 -9.70 7.26 -19.01
C TYR A 118 -11.12 7.84 -19.05
N GLY A 119 -11.33 9.10 -18.65
CA GLY A 119 -12.67 9.67 -18.53
C GLY A 119 -13.27 9.46 -17.13
N ARG A 120 -14.38 8.73 -17.00
CA ARG A 120 -14.95 8.40 -15.69
C ARG A 120 -14.55 6.99 -15.25
N VAL A 121 -13.91 6.90 -14.10
CA VAL A 121 -13.37 5.64 -13.58
C VAL A 121 -13.93 5.30 -12.21
N ALA A 122 -14.12 4.02 -11.92
CA ALA A 122 -14.34 3.53 -10.57
C ALA A 122 -13.06 2.89 -10.03
N VAL A 123 -12.63 3.29 -8.82
CA VAL A 123 -11.51 2.69 -8.12
C VAL A 123 -12.04 1.94 -6.91
N LEU A 124 -11.91 0.62 -6.90
CA LEU A 124 -12.39 -0.26 -5.83
C LEU A 124 -11.24 -0.58 -4.88
N GLY A 125 -11.41 -0.26 -3.61
CA GLY A 125 -10.49 -0.63 -2.53
C GLY A 125 -11.16 -1.59 -1.55
N GLY A 126 -10.46 -2.64 -1.09
CA GLY A 126 -10.99 -3.58 -0.10
C GLY A 126 -10.10 -3.69 1.14
N GLY A 127 -10.58 -3.28 2.31
CA GLY A 127 -9.82 -3.27 3.56
C GLY A 127 -8.55 -2.46 3.46
N LEU A 128 -7.38 -3.08 3.73
CA LEU A 128 -6.07 -2.45 3.52
C LEU A 128 -5.87 -2.02 2.05
N GLY A 129 -6.54 -2.67 1.09
CA GLY A 129 -6.52 -2.29 -0.32
C GLY A 129 -6.96 -0.85 -0.57
N CYS A 130 -7.75 -0.23 0.32
CA CYS A 130 -8.09 1.19 0.25
C CYS A 130 -6.84 2.08 0.37
N ALA A 131 -5.87 1.71 1.21
CA ALA A 131 -4.60 2.42 1.34
C ALA A 131 -3.72 2.29 0.08
N ILE A 132 -3.88 1.19 -0.67
CA ILE A 132 -3.20 0.92 -1.94
C ILE A 132 -3.93 1.64 -3.09
N ALA A 133 -5.26 1.67 -3.06
CA ALA A 133 -6.11 2.34 -4.04
C ALA A 133 -5.98 3.87 -3.98
N LEU A 134 -5.76 4.43 -2.79
CA LEU A 134 -5.67 5.87 -2.56
C LEU A 134 -4.65 6.60 -3.46
N PRO A 135 -3.37 6.19 -3.57
CA PRO A 135 -2.42 6.87 -4.46
C PRO A 135 -2.81 6.75 -5.94
N VAL A 136 -3.43 5.64 -6.34
CA VAL A 136 -3.93 5.44 -7.72
C VAL A 136 -5.13 6.37 -7.99
N ALA A 137 -6.11 6.42 -7.09
CA ALA A 137 -7.26 7.31 -7.20
C ALA A 137 -6.85 8.78 -7.27
N ARG A 138 -5.91 9.19 -6.42
CA ARG A 138 -5.35 10.55 -6.42
C ARG A 138 -4.70 10.89 -7.75
N ALA A 139 -3.82 10.02 -8.24
CA ALA A 139 -3.12 10.26 -9.51
C ALA A 139 -4.07 10.30 -10.71
N LEU A 140 -5.10 9.44 -10.74
CA LEU A 140 -6.17 9.48 -11.75
C LEU A 140 -6.95 10.80 -11.69
N HIS A 141 -7.31 11.26 -10.48
CA HIS A 141 -8.04 12.51 -10.28
C HIS A 141 -7.19 13.73 -10.68
N GLU A 142 -5.92 13.77 -10.29
CA GLU A 142 -4.96 14.82 -10.66
C GLU A 142 -4.71 14.86 -12.19
N ALA A 143 -4.79 13.72 -12.89
CA ALA A 143 -4.71 13.62 -14.34
C ALA A 143 -6.01 14.05 -15.05
N GLY A 144 -7.03 14.51 -14.32
CA GLY A 144 -8.26 15.06 -14.85
C GLY A 144 -9.38 14.07 -15.12
N ASN A 145 -9.26 12.82 -14.64
CA ASN A 145 -10.36 11.85 -14.71
C ASN A 145 -11.41 12.15 -13.63
N GLN A 146 -12.66 11.77 -13.91
CA GLN A 146 -13.71 11.74 -12.91
C GLN A 146 -13.63 10.42 -12.16
N VAL A 147 -13.30 10.46 -10.86
CA VAL A 147 -13.00 9.28 -10.05
C VAL A 147 -14.09 9.02 -9.03
N ASP A 148 -14.74 7.87 -9.11
CA ASP A 148 -15.59 7.31 -8.06
C ASP A 148 -14.74 6.31 -7.26
N LEU A 149 -14.37 6.66 -6.02
CA LEU A 149 -13.62 5.77 -5.13
C LEU A 149 -14.58 5.00 -4.22
N ILE A 150 -14.59 3.67 -4.34
CA ILE A 150 -15.47 2.78 -3.59
C ILE A 150 -14.62 1.98 -2.60
N GLY A 151 -14.63 2.39 -1.32
CA GLY A 151 -13.90 1.76 -0.25
C GLY A 151 -14.76 0.77 0.55
N GLY A 152 -14.34 -0.50 0.62
CA GLY A 152 -15.04 -1.55 1.34
C GLY A 152 -14.33 -1.98 2.61
N PHE A 153 -15.08 -2.10 3.70
CA PHE A 153 -14.60 -2.51 5.02
C PHE A 153 -15.58 -3.50 5.65
N LYS A 154 -15.15 -4.25 6.66
CA LYS A 154 -16.05 -5.15 7.38
C LYS A 154 -17.05 -4.38 8.25
N THR A 155 -16.55 -3.39 8.99
CA THR A 155 -17.30 -2.59 9.96
C THR A 155 -16.81 -1.14 9.94
N LYS A 156 -17.58 -0.22 10.53
CA LYS A 156 -17.21 1.19 10.68
C LYS A 156 -15.89 1.38 11.41
N ASP A 157 -15.62 0.59 12.44
CA ASP A 157 -14.47 0.79 13.33
C ASP A 157 -13.11 0.56 12.66
N ILE A 158 -13.11 -0.11 11.49
CA ILE A 158 -11.89 -0.37 10.71
C ILE A 158 -11.81 0.46 9.43
N VAL A 159 -12.67 1.46 9.27
CA VAL A 159 -12.55 2.44 8.18
C VAL A 159 -11.30 3.28 8.41
N ILE A 160 -10.43 3.32 7.41
CA ILE A 160 -9.17 4.08 7.44
C ILE A 160 -9.14 5.09 6.30
N LEU A 161 -8.40 6.19 6.48
CA LEU A 161 -8.07 7.17 5.43
C LEU A 161 -9.28 7.79 4.72
N GLU A 162 -10.45 7.89 5.38
CA GLU A 162 -11.66 8.40 4.76
C GLU A 162 -11.51 9.85 4.29
N GLU A 163 -10.86 10.70 5.11
CA GLU A 163 -10.58 12.09 4.75
C GLU A 163 -9.62 12.17 3.55
N GLU A 164 -8.53 11.39 3.58
CA GLU A 164 -7.55 11.36 2.48
C GLU A 164 -8.18 10.80 1.19
N MET A 165 -9.06 9.81 1.30
CA MET A 165 -9.80 9.27 0.15
C MET A 165 -10.78 10.29 -0.43
N SER A 166 -11.47 11.06 0.42
CA SER A 166 -12.41 12.08 -0.05
C SER A 166 -11.74 13.21 -0.84
N HIS A 167 -10.49 13.53 -0.49
CA HIS A 167 -9.69 14.51 -1.24
C HIS A 167 -9.04 13.96 -2.52
N ALA A 168 -9.01 12.63 -2.68
CA ALA A 168 -8.35 11.95 -3.79
C ALA A 168 -9.30 11.53 -4.93
N CYS A 169 -10.57 11.87 -4.83
CA CYS A 169 -11.59 11.44 -5.82
C CYS A 169 -12.66 12.52 -6.04
N THR A 170 -13.50 12.31 -7.04
CA THR A 170 -14.68 13.14 -7.30
C THR A 170 -15.81 12.77 -6.35
N ASP A 171 -16.10 11.47 -6.24
CA ASP A 171 -17.15 10.92 -5.39
C ASP A 171 -16.58 9.76 -4.55
N LEU A 172 -16.77 9.82 -3.22
CA LEU A 172 -16.37 8.77 -2.30
C LEU A 172 -17.60 7.95 -1.85
N HIS A 173 -17.49 6.63 -1.96
CA HIS A 173 -18.49 5.67 -1.51
C HIS A 173 -17.86 4.70 -0.51
N ILE A 174 -18.26 4.80 0.77
CA ILE A 174 -17.84 3.83 1.79
C ILE A 174 -18.89 2.73 1.89
N CYS A 175 -18.41 1.48 1.89
CA CYS A 175 -19.23 0.28 2.07
C CYS A 175 -18.79 -0.46 3.34
N THR A 176 -19.76 -1.02 4.09
CA THR A 176 -19.46 -1.93 5.19
C THR A 176 -20.26 -3.21 5.03
N ASP A 177 -19.60 -4.36 5.25
CA ASP A 177 -20.23 -5.68 5.09
C ASP A 177 -21.43 -5.86 6.04
N ASP A 178 -21.34 -5.28 7.25
CA ASP A 178 -22.38 -5.36 8.30
C ASP A 178 -23.39 -4.20 8.26
N GLY A 179 -23.21 -3.22 7.37
CA GLY A 179 -24.11 -2.07 7.24
C GLY A 179 -24.00 -1.03 8.37
N THR A 180 -22.93 -1.09 9.17
CA THR A 180 -22.74 -0.12 10.28
C THR A 180 -22.36 1.28 9.81
N TYR A 181 -21.89 1.42 8.54
CA TYR A 181 -21.55 2.70 7.95
C TYR A 181 -21.61 2.68 6.42
N GLY A 182 -22.13 3.75 5.82
CA GLY A 182 -22.22 3.90 4.37
C GLY A 182 -23.16 2.91 3.71
N TYR A 183 -22.74 2.35 2.56
CA TYR A 183 -23.48 1.33 1.84
C TYR A 183 -23.38 -0.02 2.54
N HIS A 184 -24.52 -0.68 2.76
CA HIS A 184 -24.54 -2.04 3.34
C HIS A 184 -24.25 -3.07 2.25
N GLY A 185 -23.08 -3.66 2.28
CA GLY A 185 -22.65 -4.70 1.34
C GLY A 185 -21.23 -4.49 0.81
N PHE A 186 -20.91 -5.23 -0.25
CA PHE A 186 -19.57 -5.26 -0.86
C PHE A 186 -19.41 -4.13 -1.89
N VAL A 187 -18.16 -3.75 -2.16
CA VAL A 187 -17.80 -2.75 -3.19
C VAL A 187 -18.35 -3.09 -4.57
N THR A 188 -18.43 -4.39 -4.91
CA THR A 188 -19.03 -4.85 -6.17
C THR A 188 -20.54 -4.59 -6.25
N GLY A 189 -21.24 -4.73 -5.14
CA GLY A 189 -22.68 -4.39 -5.05
C GLY A 189 -22.91 -2.89 -5.24
N LYS A 190 -22.07 -2.04 -4.63
CA LYS A 190 -22.14 -0.59 -4.82
C LYS A 190 -21.80 -0.18 -6.25
N LEU A 191 -20.79 -0.80 -6.86
CA LEU A 191 -20.48 -0.57 -8.26
C LEU A 191 -21.66 -0.93 -9.16
N GLU A 192 -22.29 -2.11 -8.96
CA GLU A 192 -23.46 -2.55 -9.72
C GLU A 192 -24.67 -1.61 -9.53
N GLU A 193 -24.90 -1.12 -8.30
CA GLU A 193 -25.94 -0.10 -8.02
C GLU A 193 -25.69 1.19 -8.82
N LEU A 194 -24.44 1.69 -8.84
CA LEU A 194 -24.11 2.90 -9.61
C LEU A 194 -24.32 2.69 -11.12
N ILE A 195 -23.88 1.56 -11.66
CA ILE A 195 -24.10 1.22 -13.08
C ILE A 195 -25.61 1.16 -13.38
N ASN A 196 -26.40 0.49 -12.55
CA ASN A 196 -27.84 0.34 -12.73
C ASN A 196 -28.61 1.66 -12.55
N SER A 197 -28.06 2.63 -11.80
CA SER A 197 -28.59 3.98 -11.69
C SER A 197 -28.29 4.87 -12.90
N GLY A 198 -27.55 4.35 -13.88
CA GLY A 198 -27.24 5.05 -15.13
C GLY A 198 -25.84 5.68 -15.17
N VAL A 199 -25.01 5.49 -14.15
CA VAL A 199 -23.61 5.92 -14.18
C VAL A 199 -22.84 5.06 -15.19
N LYS A 200 -22.14 5.71 -16.11
CA LYS A 200 -21.29 5.04 -17.09
C LYS A 200 -19.85 5.18 -16.69
N PHE A 201 -19.19 4.06 -16.49
CA PHE A 201 -17.75 4.00 -16.25
C PHE A 201 -17.02 3.58 -17.52
N ASP A 202 -15.96 4.28 -17.84
CA ASP A 202 -15.08 3.98 -18.97
C ASP A 202 -14.02 2.96 -18.57
N HIS A 203 -13.68 2.88 -17.27
CA HIS A 203 -12.71 1.92 -16.73
C HIS A 203 -12.96 1.65 -15.24
N VAL A 204 -12.53 0.47 -14.78
CA VAL A 204 -12.53 0.09 -13.36
C VAL A 204 -11.14 -0.33 -12.92
N PHE A 205 -10.68 0.19 -11.78
CA PHE A 205 -9.49 -0.29 -11.08
C PHE A 205 -9.93 -1.07 -9.84
N ALA A 206 -9.50 -2.31 -9.68
CA ALA A 206 -9.83 -3.10 -8.49
C ALA A 206 -8.55 -3.50 -7.74
N ILE A 207 -8.46 -3.09 -6.47
CA ILE A 207 -7.27 -3.18 -5.64
C ILE A 207 -7.64 -3.72 -4.26
N GLY A 208 -7.19 -4.93 -3.94
CA GLY A 208 -7.51 -5.54 -2.65
C GLY A 208 -7.41 -7.07 -2.64
N PRO A 209 -8.24 -7.76 -1.85
CA PRO A 209 -8.24 -9.22 -1.81
C PRO A 209 -8.51 -9.87 -3.16
N LEU A 210 -7.80 -10.95 -3.49
CA LEU A 210 -7.91 -11.65 -4.79
C LEU A 210 -9.36 -12.02 -5.15
N LEU A 211 -10.15 -12.48 -4.16
CA LEU A 211 -11.57 -12.79 -4.39
C LEU A 211 -12.39 -11.55 -4.76
N MET A 212 -12.13 -10.40 -4.11
CA MET A 212 -12.80 -9.15 -4.45
C MET A 212 -12.49 -8.74 -5.88
N MET A 213 -11.22 -8.77 -6.28
CA MET A 213 -10.79 -8.44 -7.65
C MET A 213 -11.41 -9.39 -8.66
N LYS A 214 -11.40 -10.70 -8.40
CA LYS A 214 -12.06 -11.71 -9.24
C LYS A 214 -13.54 -11.42 -9.44
N PHE A 215 -14.27 -11.08 -8.37
CA PHE A 215 -15.70 -10.76 -8.48
C PHE A 215 -15.95 -9.41 -9.16
N ALA A 216 -15.07 -8.41 -8.95
CA ALA A 216 -15.14 -7.15 -9.68
C ALA A 216 -15.00 -7.38 -11.19
N CYS A 217 -14.02 -8.19 -11.62
CA CYS A 217 -13.84 -8.53 -13.04
C CYS A 217 -15.04 -9.28 -13.62
N LYS A 218 -15.61 -10.25 -12.89
CA LYS A 218 -16.84 -10.94 -13.33
C LYS A 218 -18.04 -10.00 -13.47
N LEU A 219 -18.13 -8.98 -12.62
CA LEU A 219 -19.17 -7.98 -12.72
C LEU A 219 -18.95 -7.08 -13.92
N THR A 220 -17.77 -6.50 -14.08
CA THR A 220 -17.46 -5.56 -15.16
C THR A 220 -17.49 -6.19 -16.54
N GLU A 221 -17.18 -7.50 -16.65
CA GLU A 221 -17.31 -8.27 -17.89
C GLU A 221 -18.75 -8.28 -18.42
N LYS A 222 -19.78 -8.40 -17.54
CA LYS A 222 -21.20 -8.35 -17.93
C LYS A 222 -21.58 -7.01 -18.57
N TYR A 223 -20.90 -5.94 -18.19
CA TYR A 223 -21.16 -4.58 -18.66
C TYR A 223 -20.15 -4.12 -19.73
N ASN A 224 -19.23 -4.99 -20.13
CA ASN A 224 -18.13 -4.69 -21.06
C ASN A 224 -17.29 -3.48 -20.62
N ILE A 225 -17.02 -3.34 -19.32
CA ILE A 225 -16.19 -2.26 -18.79
C ILE A 225 -14.76 -2.79 -18.62
N PRO A 226 -13.74 -2.21 -19.29
CA PRO A 226 -12.34 -2.57 -19.08
C PRO A 226 -11.95 -2.46 -17.61
N THR A 227 -11.18 -3.44 -17.11
CA THR A 227 -10.87 -3.52 -15.70
C THR A 227 -9.39 -3.82 -15.48
N THR A 228 -8.71 -2.95 -14.76
CA THR A 228 -7.35 -3.17 -14.27
C THR A 228 -7.39 -3.68 -12.83
N VAL A 229 -6.57 -4.70 -12.54
CA VAL A 229 -6.40 -5.26 -11.20
C VAL A 229 -4.95 -5.11 -10.75
N SER A 230 -4.74 -4.70 -9.51
CA SER A 230 -3.39 -4.61 -8.94
C SER A 230 -3.07 -5.89 -8.18
N MET A 231 -2.29 -6.77 -8.81
CA MET A 231 -2.04 -8.12 -8.33
C MET A 231 -1.00 -8.15 -7.21
N ASN A 232 -1.28 -8.96 -6.18
CA ASN A 232 -0.48 -9.08 -4.97
C ASN A 232 -0.01 -10.53 -4.68
N PRO A 233 0.64 -11.22 -5.64
CA PRO A 233 1.25 -12.52 -5.38
C PRO A 233 2.44 -12.37 -4.42
N ILE A 234 2.92 -13.51 -3.88
CA ILE A 234 4.14 -13.56 -3.07
C ILE A 234 5.32 -12.99 -3.86
N MET A 235 6.02 -12.01 -3.30
CA MET A 235 7.21 -11.38 -3.89
C MET A 235 8.37 -11.43 -2.90
N ILE A 236 9.57 -11.79 -3.38
CA ILE A 236 10.78 -11.86 -2.57
C ILE A 236 11.85 -10.92 -3.12
N ASP A 237 12.18 -11.05 -4.40
CA ASP A 237 13.28 -10.32 -5.04
C ASP A 237 12.83 -8.95 -5.58
N GLY A 238 11.74 -8.91 -6.33
CA GLY A 238 11.19 -7.68 -6.91
C GLY A 238 11.81 -7.27 -8.25
N THR A 239 12.75 -8.04 -8.80
CA THR A 239 13.48 -7.72 -10.04
C THR A 239 13.22 -8.70 -11.19
N GLY A 240 12.26 -9.62 -11.03
CA GLY A 240 11.91 -10.62 -12.04
C GLY A 240 12.78 -11.87 -12.03
N MET A 241 13.81 -11.95 -11.18
CA MET A 241 14.77 -13.06 -11.21
C MET A 241 14.27 -14.33 -10.51
N CYS A 242 13.62 -14.22 -9.35
CA CYS A 242 13.25 -15.38 -8.53
C CYS A 242 11.99 -16.11 -9.01
N GLY A 243 11.15 -15.48 -9.82
CA GLY A 243 9.91 -16.06 -10.35
C GLY A 243 8.81 -16.32 -9.32
N CYS A 244 8.95 -15.87 -8.06
CA CYS A 244 7.94 -16.10 -7.02
C CYS A 244 6.60 -15.42 -7.33
N CYS A 245 6.64 -14.24 -7.95
CA CYS A 245 5.46 -13.43 -8.26
C CYS A 245 4.84 -13.75 -9.63
N ARG A 246 5.16 -14.90 -10.23
CA ARG A 246 4.58 -15.29 -11.52
C ARG A 246 3.09 -15.55 -11.43
N LEU A 247 2.38 -15.17 -12.46
CA LEU A 247 0.96 -15.44 -12.67
C LEU A 247 0.70 -15.58 -14.17
N THR A 248 -0.42 -16.20 -14.53
CA THR A 248 -0.84 -16.34 -15.92
C THR A 248 -1.81 -15.22 -16.30
N VAL A 249 -1.49 -14.47 -17.36
CA VAL A 249 -2.32 -13.42 -17.95
C VAL A 249 -2.43 -13.67 -19.44
N ASP A 250 -3.64 -13.81 -19.97
CA ASP A 250 -3.91 -14.14 -21.38
C ASP A 250 -3.16 -15.40 -21.87
N GLY A 251 -3.04 -16.41 -21.00
CA GLY A 251 -2.32 -17.66 -21.29
C GLY A 251 -0.79 -17.55 -21.24
N GLU A 252 -0.22 -16.37 -20.96
CA GLU A 252 1.22 -16.15 -20.84
C GLU A 252 1.66 -15.97 -19.37
N VAL A 253 2.85 -16.46 -19.05
CA VAL A 253 3.45 -16.23 -17.74
C VAL A 253 3.98 -14.81 -17.65
N LYS A 254 3.52 -14.05 -16.66
CA LYS A 254 3.99 -12.70 -16.32
C LYS A 254 4.55 -12.69 -14.90
N PHE A 255 5.39 -11.70 -14.59
CA PHE A 255 5.96 -11.48 -13.27
C PHE A 255 5.44 -10.16 -12.70
N ALA A 256 4.60 -10.21 -11.68
CA ALA A 256 3.96 -9.01 -11.13
C ALA A 256 4.93 -7.93 -10.69
N CYS A 257 6.16 -8.27 -10.35
CA CYS A 257 7.15 -7.29 -9.91
C CYS A 257 7.82 -6.49 -11.05
N VAL A 258 7.75 -6.95 -12.29
CA VAL A 258 8.39 -6.27 -13.45
C VAL A 258 7.44 -6.03 -14.61
N ASP A 259 6.42 -6.90 -14.81
CA ASP A 259 5.39 -6.72 -15.84
C ASP A 259 4.14 -6.00 -15.30
N GLY A 260 3.98 -5.95 -13.97
CA GLY A 260 2.85 -5.38 -13.23
C GLY A 260 3.31 -4.37 -12.17
N PRO A 261 2.55 -4.20 -11.08
CA PRO A 261 1.51 -5.12 -10.54
C PRO A 261 0.15 -5.04 -11.24
N ASP A 262 -0.07 -4.06 -12.09
CA ASP A 262 -1.35 -3.83 -12.76
C ASP A 262 -1.48 -4.66 -14.02
N PHE A 263 -2.62 -5.36 -14.17
CA PHE A 263 -2.92 -6.22 -15.31
C PHE A 263 -4.38 -6.07 -15.75
N ASP A 264 -4.68 -6.43 -17.01
CA ASP A 264 -6.05 -6.60 -17.48
C ASP A 264 -6.74 -7.72 -16.68
N GLY A 265 -7.68 -7.31 -15.82
CA GLY A 265 -8.33 -8.21 -14.86
C GLY A 265 -9.16 -9.31 -15.52
N HIS A 266 -9.65 -9.09 -16.76
CA HIS A 266 -10.40 -10.10 -17.50
C HIS A 266 -9.51 -11.22 -18.07
N LYS A 267 -8.18 -11.02 -18.05
CA LYS A 267 -7.20 -11.99 -18.59
C LYS A 267 -6.39 -12.71 -17.51
N VAL A 268 -6.50 -12.28 -16.25
CA VAL A 268 -5.77 -12.91 -15.12
C VAL A 268 -6.40 -14.25 -14.75
N ASP A 269 -5.57 -15.29 -14.61
CA ASP A 269 -5.95 -16.54 -13.96
C ASP A 269 -5.92 -16.39 -12.43
N PHE A 270 -7.03 -15.90 -11.87
CA PHE A 270 -7.18 -15.73 -10.42
C PHE A 270 -7.09 -17.04 -9.64
N ASP A 271 -7.55 -18.15 -10.23
CA ASP A 271 -7.59 -19.45 -9.53
C ASP A 271 -6.17 -19.97 -9.33
N GLU A 272 -5.29 -19.80 -10.31
CA GLU A 272 -3.86 -20.10 -10.17
C GLU A 272 -3.24 -19.28 -9.01
N VAL A 273 -3.44 -17.95 -8.99
CA VAL A 273 -2.83 -17.08 -7.99
C VAL A 273 -3.36 -17.41 -6.57
N ILE A 274 -4.66 -17.67 -6.43
CA ILE A 274 -5.27 -18.06 -5.16
C ILE A 274 -4.68 -19.38 -4.66
N ALA A 275 -4.55 -20.39 -5.54
CA ALA A 275 -3.97 -21.68 -5.19
C ALA A 275 -2.50 -21.55 -4.76
N ARG A 276 -1.72 -20.74 -5.49
CA ARG A 276 -0.30 -20.47 -5.17
C ARG A 276 -0.13 -19.76 -3.83
N ASN A 277 -0.91 -18.72 -3.56
CA ASN A 277 -0.85 -18.00 -2.28
C ASN A 277 -1.30 -18.88 -1.09
N ALA A 278 -2.10 -19.92 -1.34
CA ALA A 278 -2.49 -20.86 -0.30
C ALA A 278 -1.38 -21.85 0.10
N THR A 279 -0.36 -22.07 -0.75
CA THR A 279 0.67 -23.11 -0.55
C THR A 279 1.49 -22.91 0.73
N TYR A 280 1.71 -21.66 1.15
CA TYR A 280 2.58 -21.34 2.30
C TYR A 280 1.81 -21.01 3.59
N LYS A 281 0.49 -21.05 3.60
CA LYS A 281 -0.35 -20.65 4.76
C LYS A 281 0.02 -21.38 6.05
N ASP A 282 0.30 -22.69 5.97
CA ASP A 282 0.67 -23.49 7.16
C ASP A 282 2.06 -23.10 7.69
N PHE A 283 2.99 -22.74 6.80
CA PHE A 283 4.32 -22.26 7.20
C PHE A 283 4.25 -20.87 7.80
N GLU A 284 3.46 -19.97 7.23
CA GLU A 284 3.21 -18.62 7.74
C GLU A 284 2.57 -18.65 9.13
N ALA A 285 1.58 -19.55 9.35
CA ALA A 285 0.96 -19.74 10.66
C ALA A 285 1.97 -20.17 11.73
N LYS A 286 2.84 -21.14 11.41
CA LYS A 286 3.92 -21.59 12.31
C LYS A 286 4.97 -20.51 12.56
N ALA A 287 5.36 -19.77 11.53
CA ALA A 287 6.30 -18.65 11.65
C ALA A 287 5.75 -17.54 12.57
N LYS A 288 4.48 -17.21 12.41
CA LYS A 288 3.77 -16.24 13.27
C LYS A 288 3.73 -16.70 14.73
N GLU A 289 3.38 -17.95 14.98
CA GLU A 289 3.34 -18.53 16.33
C GLU A 289 4.72 -18.47 16.99
N LYS A 290 5.78 -18.87 16.28
CA LYS A 290 7.17 -18.79 16.75
C LYS A 290 7.60 -17.34 17.06
N HIS A 291 7.19 -16.39 16.24
CA HIS A 291 7.49 -14.97 16.44
C HIS A 291 6.77 -14.42 17.68
N LEU A 292 5.49 -14.73 17.86
CA LEU A 292 4.72 -14.33 19.04
C LEU A 292 5.30 -14.96 20.33
N CYS A 293 5.77 -16.20 20.29
CA CYS A 293 6.47 -16.82 21.42
C CYS A 293 7.77 -16.10 21.78
N ARG A 294 8.53 -15.61 20.79
CA ARG A 294 9.75 -14.81 21.05
C ARG A 294 9.43 -13.46 21.67
N LEU A 295 8.36 -12.78 21.23
CA LEU A 295 7.91 -11.51 21.81
C LEU A 295 7.33 -11.68 23.22
N GLY A 296 6.61 -12.78 23.49
CA GLY A 296 6.05 -13.09 24.82
C GLY A 296 7.07 -13.66 25.83
N GLY A 297 8.14 -14.30 25.36
CA GLY A 297 9.16 -14.95 26.20
C GLY A 297 10.23 -14.00 26.76
N GLY A 298 10.28 -12.76 26.32
CA GLY A 298 11.21 -11.75 26.86
C GLY A 298 10.88 -11.26 28.28
N ALA A 299 9.75 -11.66 28.84
CA ALA A 299 9.28 -11.20 30.17
C ALA A 299 9.52 -12.20 31.32
N MET A 300 10.18 -13.35 31.07
CA MET A 300 10.38 -14.37 32.10
C MET A 300 11.83 -14.78 32.37
N ASN A 301 12.82 -13.95 32.08
CA ASN A 301 14.19 -14.16 32.55
C ASN A 301 14.79 -12.79 32.94
N GLY A 302 14.44 -12.35 34.14
CA GLY A 302 15.00 -11.23 34.85
C GLY A 302 15.06 -11.56 36.34
#